data_45c23ca8edb6e5c1a5f6f41e4d03ab77
#
_entry.id   45c23ca8edb6e5c1a5f6f41e4d03ab77
#
_cell.length_a   1.000
_cell.length_b   1.000
_cell.length_c   1.000
_cell.angle_alpha   90.00
_cell.angle_beta   90.00
_cell.angle_gamma   90.00
#
_symmetry.space_group_name_H-M   'P 1'
#
loop_
_entity.id
_entity.type
_entity.pdbx_description
1 polymer ?
#
loop_
_entity_poly.entity_id
_entity_poly.type
_entity_poly.pdbx_seq_one_letter_code
_entity_poly.pdbx_strand_id
1 'polypeptide(L)' 'MIEVTADDNDIIRDVVFYGGCNGNLQGVSRLVQGQKIDDVIQRLDGIRCGAKPTSCPDQLCQALKQLKEK' A
#
# COMPACT_ATOMS: atom_id res chain seq x y z
N MET A 1 -1.29 -11.02 -2.98
CA MET A 1 -0.90 -10.19 -4.15
C MET A 1 -1.55 -8.81 -4.05
N ILE A 2 -0.80 -7.78 -4.38
CA ILE A 2 -1.29 -6.40 -4.35
C ILE A 2 -0.99 -5.76 -5.71
N GLU A 3 -1.99 -5.13 -6.30
CA GLU A 3 -1.81 -4.35 -7.52
C GLU A 3 -1.95 -2.87 -7.20
N VAL A 4 -0.98 -2.07 -7.62
CA VAL A 4 -0.97 -0.64 -7.39
C VAL A 4 -0.84 0.08 -8.73
N THR A 5 -1.66 1.09 -8.94
CA THR A 5 -1.59 1.97 -10.11
C THR A 5 -1.31 3.38 -9.64
N ALA A 6 -0.28 4.01 -10.20
CA ALA A 6 0.08 5.39 -9.92
C ALA A 6 0.26 6.16 -11.22
N ASP A 7 0.11 7.48 -11.15
CA ASP A 7 0.30 8.34 -12.32
C ASP A 7 1.75 8.85 -12.41
N ASP A 8 2.02 9.70 -13.40
CA ASP A 8 3.36 10.23 -13.64
C ASP A 8 3.87 11.14 -12.52
N ASN A 9 2.98 11.58 -11.64
CA ASN A 9 3.31 12.43 -10.51
C ASN A 9 3.48 11.64 -9.22
N ASP A 10 3.55 10.31 -9.29
CA ASP A 10 3.64 9.41 -8.16
C ASP A 10 2.43 9.49 -7.23
N ILE A 11 1.27 9.84 -7.78
CA ILE A 11 0.01 9.84 -7.04
C ILE A 11 -0.66 8.48 -7.24
N ILE A 12 -1.01 7.82 -6.13
CA ILE A 12 -1.67 6.52 -6.17
C ILE A 12 -3.10 6.71 -6.70
N ARG A 13 -3.43 5.99 -7.77
CA ARG A 13 -4.76 6.04 -8.39
C ARG A 13 -5.64 4.89 -7.97
N ASP A 14 -5.07 3.72 -7.79
CA ASP A 14 -5.83 2.54 -7.41
C ASP A 14 -4.95 1.53 -6.70
N VAL A 15 -5.54 0.79 -5.77
CA VAL A 15 -4.87 -0.30 -5.06
C VAL A 15 -5.86 -1.45 -4.95
N VAL A 16 -5.45 -2.63 -5.39
CA VAL A 16 -6.26 -3.85 -5.28
C VAL A 16 -5.52 -4.89 -4.47
N PHE A 17 -6.16 -5.36 -3.43
CA PHE A 17 -5.65 -6.46 -2.61
C PHE A 17 -6.38 -7.76 -2.98
N TYR A 18 -5.62 -8.82 -3.16
CA TYR A 18 -6.15 -10.15 -3.43
C TYR A 18 -6.00 -11.00 -2.19
N GLY A 19 -7.11 -11.30 -1.55
CA GLY A 19 -7.14 -12.05 -0.30
C GLY A 19 -7.01 -11.15 0.93
N GLY A 20 -7.03 -11.75 2.12
CA GLY A 20 -6.88 -11.04 3.38
C GLY A 20 -8.20 -10.52 3.93
N CYS A 21 -8.13 -9.53 4.81
CA CYS A 21 -9.29 -8.95 5.49
C CYS A 21 -9.95 -7.88 4.62
N ASN A 22 -11.06 -8.23 3.98
CA ASN A 22 -11.69 -7.38 2.98
C ASN A 22 -12.05 -5.99 3.48
N GLY A 23 -12.67 -5.89 4.66
CA GLY A 23 -13.09 -4.60 5.19
C GLY A 23 -11.91 -3.67 5.45
N ASN A 24 -10.89 -4.18 6.12
CA ASN A 24 -9.70 -3.41 6.42
C ASN A 24 -8.94 -3.01 5.16
N LEU A 25 -8.80 -3.93 4.20
CA LEU A 25 -8.07 -3.67 2.97
C LEU A 25 -8.79 -2.67 2.07
N GLN A 26 -10.13 -2.69 2.04
CA GLN A 26 -10.90 -1.68 1.34
C GLN A 26 -10.67 -0.29 1.95
N GLY A 27 -10.64 -0.20 3.27
CA GLY A 27 -10.37 1.05 3.96
C GLY A 27 -8.98 1.59 3.63
N VAL A 28 -7.96 0.74 3.70
CA VAL A 28 -6.60 1.12 3.36
C VAL A 28 -6.52 1.60 1.91
N SER A 29 -7.14 0.86 0.98
CA SER A 29 -7.13 1.22 -0.43
C SER A 29 -7.71 2.62 -0.66
N ARG A 30 -8.84 2.92 -0.02
CA ARG A 30 -9.49 4.24 -0.18
C ARG A 30 -8.68 5.36 0.45
N LEU A 31 -8.05 5.10 1.60
CA LEU A 31 -7.25 6.11 2.28
C LEU A 31 -6.01 6.50 1.49
N VAL A 32 -5.40 5.57 0.77
CA VAL A 32 -4.17 5.85 0.03
C VAL A 32 -4.42 6.39 -1.38
N GLN A 33 -5.62 6.25 -1.92
CA GLN A 33 -5.94 6.82 -3.23
C GLN A 33 -5.81 8.34 -3.19
N GLY A 34 -5.12 8.92 -4.16
CA GLY A 34 -4.87 10.34 -4.23
C GLY A 34 -3.68 10.81 -3.40
N GLN A 35 -3.01 9.90 -2.69
CA GLN A 35 -1.84 10.22 -1.89
C GLN A 35 -0.57 9.97 -2.69
N LYS A 36 0.51 10.69 -2.33
CA LYS A 36 1.81 10.44 -2.95
C LYS A 36 2.40 9.15 -2.41
N ILE A 37 3.09 8.41 -3.28
CA ILE A 37 3.74 7.15 -2.92
C ILE A 37 4.65 7.34 -1.70
N ASP A 38 5.49 8.37 -1.70
CA ASP A 38 6.43 8.61 -0.60
C ASP A 38 5.72 8.87 0.73
N ASP A 39 4.59 9.58 0.71
CA ASP A 39 3.83 9.85 1.93
C ASP A 39 3.24 8.57 2.50
N VAL A 40 2.75 7.69 1.65
CA VAL A 40 2.20 6.42 2.09
C VAL A 40 3.28 5.52 2.65
N ILE A 41 4.42 5.43 1.98
CA ILE A 41 5.55 4.64 2.47
C ILE A 41 5.97 5.13 3.86
N GLN A 42 6.12 6.43 4.04
CA GLN A 42 6.56 7.01 5.30
C GLN A 42 5.61 6.65 6.45
N ARG A 43 4.31 6.63 6.18
CA ARG A 43 3.29 6.40 7.21
C ARG A 43 3.07 4.93 7.55
N LEU A 44 3.18 4.06 6.56
CA LEU A 44 2.79 2.66 6.70
C LEU A 44 3.95 1.68 6.78
N ASP A 45 5.16 2.13 6.46
CA ASP A 45 6.32 1.25 6.44
C ASP A 45 6.62 0.71 7.84
N GLY A 46 6.88 -0.59 7.92
CA GLY A 46 7.25 -1.22 9.18
C GLY A 46 6.10 -1.59 10.10
N ILE A 47 4.85 -1.33 9.71
CA ILE A 47 3.71 -1.75 10.54
C ILE A 47 3.63 -3.27 10.55
N ARG A 48 3.53 -3.83 11.77
CA ARG A 48 3.46 -5.27 11.97
C ARG A 48 2.09 -5.66 12.51
N CYS A 49 1.66 -6.87 12.18
CA CYS A 49 0.39 -7.40 12.65
C CYS A 49 0.67 -8.45 13.74
N GLY A 50 0.47 -8.09 15.00
CA GLY A 50 0.72 -8.96 16.13
C GLY A 50 2.18 -9.47 16.15
N ALA A 51 2.37 -10.79 16.21
CA ALA A 51 3.70 -11.39 16.21
C ALA A 51 4.29 -11.60 14.82
N LYS A 52 3.55 -11.26 13.77
CA LYS A 52 4.04 -11.40 12.39
C LYS A 52 5.06 -10.32 12.07
N PRO A 53 6.06 -10.62 11.22
CA PRO A 53 7.07 -9.62 10.85
C PRO A 53 6.57 -8.55 9.89
N THR A 54 5.35 -8.68 9.36
CA THR A 54 4.79 -7.77 8.38
C THR A 54 3.28 -7.64 8.57
N SER A 55 2.66 -6.76 7.81
CA SER A 55 1.22 -6.55 7.78
C SER A 55 0.78 -6.20 6.36
N CYS A 56 -0.55 -6.12 6.13
CA CYS A 56 -1.04 -5.69 4.82
C CYS A 56 -0.56 -4.27 4.47
N PRO A 57 -0.62 -3.27 5.37
CA PRO A 57 -0.05 -1.96 5.06
C PRO A 57 1.44 -2.01 4.77
N ASP A 58 2.21 -2.81 5.50
CA ASP A 58 3.65 -2.95 5.25
C ASP A 58 3.91 -3.57 3.87
N GLN A 59 3.14 -4.59 3.50
CA GLN A 59 3.27 -5.22 2.18
C GLN A 59 2.91 -4.24 1.06
N LEU A 60 1.92 -3.38 1.27
CA LEU A 60 1.62 -2.30 0.33
C LEU A 60 2.83 -1.40 0.13
N CYS A 61 3.53 -1.04 1.21
CA CYS A 61 4.74 -0.23 1.10
C CYS A 61 5.82 -0.92 0.28
N GLN A 62 5.99 -2.24 0.43
CA GLN A 62 6.95 -2.98 -0.38
C GLN A 62 6.59 -2.92 -1.86
N ALA A 63 5.30 -3.05 -2.19
CA ALA A 63 4.84 -2.93 -3.57
C ALA A 63 5.09 -1.53 -4.13
N LEU A 64 4.85 -0.50 -3.33
CA LEU A 64 5.09 0.88 -3.73
C LEU A 64 6.58 1.17 -3.97
N LYS A 65 7.45 0.63 -3.13
CA LYS A 65 8.89 0.76 -3.31
C LYS A 65 9.35 0.14 -4.62
N GLN A 66 8.82 -1.03 -4.95
CA GLN A 66 9.13 -1.69 -6.21
C GLN A 66 8.64 -0.87 -7.40
N LEU A 67 7.46 -0.28 -7.29
CA LEU A 67 6.91 0.55 -8.35
C LEU A 67 7.79 1.77 -8.62
N LYS A 68 8.33 2.39 -7.58
CA LYS A 68 9.21 3.56 -7.72
C LYS A 68 10.56 3.21 -8.34
N GLU A 69 11.03 1.99 -8.15
CA GLU A 69 12.34 1.56 -8.66
C GLU A 69 12.34 1.28 -10.17
N LYS A 70 11.17 1.27 -10.81
CA LYS A 70 11.06 1.01 -12.24
C LYS A 70 11.25 2.31 -13.08
#